data_a60e1ba9145b24c69f968209a27314a4
#
_entry.id   a60e1ba9145b24c69f968209a27314a4
#
_cell.length_a   1.000
_cell.length_b   1.000
_cell.length_c   1.000
_cell.angle_alpha   90.00
_cell.angle_beta   90.00
_cell.angle_gamma   90.00
#
_symmetry.space_group_name_H-M   'P 1'
#
loop_
_entity.id
_entity.type
_entity.pdbx_description
1 polymer ?
#
loop_
_entity_poly.entity_id
_entity_poly.type
_entity_poly.pdbx_seq_one_letter_code
_entity_poly.pdbx_strand_id
1 'polypeptide(L)'
;MAVRIPLRIASLALVFAAPTLPAQIPQRFENLQVFPRDIPRDTLVAIMRGFTASLGVRCTFCHLEREGAAQAAGGGGGGGGLNLNFASDSLANKRKARWMLHMTDSVNTRLASLPGRDEPATNVNCMTCHRGMSKPMTIQQVVLSTTRRQSVDSAIARYRLLRNDMAAGRFDFREQPVAEVAQQLSAEGRHDDALKLLQMLQEFHPNSVNIDLQLAETYIAKGDRDAGIARLRAVLAKNPSDRRAQQRLQQLGVQP
;
A
#
# COMPACT_ATOMS: atom_id res chain seq x y z
N MET A 1 -10.56 46.38 76.78
CA MET A 1 -9.60 45.66 75.88
C MET A 1 -10.37 45.26 74.67
N ALA A 2 -10.14 46.00 73.56
CA ALA A 2 -10.83 45.67 72.27
C ALA A 2 -9.81 45.02 71.35
N VAL A 3 -10.09 43.73 70.97
CA VAL A 3 -9.26 42.96 70.10
C VAL A 3 -9.66 43.33 68.65
N ARG A 4 -8.75 43.93 67.90
CA ARG A 4 -8.90 44.18 66.46
C ARG A 4 -8.41 42.96 65.66
N ILE A 5 -9.31 42.30 64.91
CA ILE A 5 -9.00 41.21 63.98
C ILE A 5 -8.70 41.83 62.62
N PRO A 6 -7.55 41.59 61.99
CA PRO A 6 -7.26 42.13 60.63
C PRO A 6 -7.96 41.28 59.58
N LEU A 7 -8.78 41.92 58.76
CA LEU A 7 -9.43 41.35 57.58
C LEU A 7 -8.38 41.18 56.47
N ARG A 8 -7.98 39.94 56.21
CA ARG A 8 -7.12 39.62 55.06
C ARG A 8 -7.99 39.49 53.81
N ILE A 9 -7.88 40.44 52.89
CA ILE A 9 -8.51 40.36 51.59
C ILE A 9 -7.64 39.41 50.71
N ALA A 10 -8.14 38.21 50.43
CA ALA A 10 -7.53 37.28 49.48
C ALA A 10 -7.94 37.70 48.07
N SER A 11 -6.99 38.26 47.34
CA SER A 11 -7.18 38.55 45.90
C SER A 11 -7.21 37.27 45.10
N LEU A 12 -8.41 36.86 44.65
CA LEU A 12 -8.60 35.74 43.76
C LEU A 12 -8.22 36.15 42.34
N ALA A 13 -7.03 35.78 41.86
CA ALA A 13 -6.61 35.99 40.50
C ALA A 13 -7.38 35.03 39.60
N LEU A 14 -8.37 35.51 38.85
CA LEU A 14 -9.03 34.73 37.77
C LEU A 14 -8.03 34.54 36.62
N VAL A 15 -7.46 33.35 36.51
CA VAL A 15 -6.70 32.95 35.35
C VAL A 15 -7.69 32.66 34.24
N PHE A 16 -7.87 33.57 33.31
CA PHE A 16 -8.58 33.31 32.06
C PHE A 16 -7.73 32.34 31.21
N ALA A 17 -8.04 31.07 31.23
CA ALA A 17 -7.54 30.13 30.26
C ALA A 17 -8.15 30.51 28.89
N ALA A 18 -7.33 31.01 27.99
CA ALA A 18 -7.75 31.29 26.63
C ALA A 18 -8.18 29.95 25.98
N PRO A 19 -9.37 29.87 25.38
CA PRO A 19 -9.79 28.65 24.69
C PRO A 19 -8.81 28.33 23.55
N THR A 20 -8.12 27.21 23.63
CA THR A 20 -7.34 26.68 22.53
C THR A 20 -8.32 26.26 21.42
N LEU A 21 -8.54 27.14 20.44
CA LEU A 21 -9.34 26.81 19.27
C LEU A 21 -8.70 25.61 18.55
N PRO A 22 -9.44 24.56 18.26
CA PRO A 22 -8.91 23.45 17.48
C PRO A 22 -8.40 24.00 16.15
N ALA A 23 -7.21 23.59 15.73
CA ALA A 23 -6.61 24.02 14.48
C ALA A 23 -7.53 23.65 13.30
N GLN A 24 -8.22 24.65 12.78
CA GLN A 24 -9.20 24.45 11.71
C GLN A 24 -8.53 24.55 10.36
N ILE A 25 -9.01 23.74 9.41
CA ILE A 25 -8.66 23.92 8.00
C ILE A 25 -9.02 25.37 7.61
N PRO A 26 -8.11 26.14 6.98
CA PRO A 26 -8.33 27.55 6.67
C PRO A 26 -9.62 27.78 5.87
N GLN A 27 -10.28 28.91 6.10
CA GLN A 27 -11.43 29.33 5.31
C GLN A 27 -11.02 29.91 3.94
N ARG A 28 -9.81 30.45 3.86
CA ARG A 28 -9.19 30.95 2.62
C ARG A 28 -7.91 30.17 2.36
N PHE A 29 -7.71 29.79 1.11
CA PHE A 29 -6.55 29.04 0.70
C PHE A 29 -5.51 29.94 0.06
N GLU A 30 -4.29 29.79 0.55
CA GLU A 30 -3.11 30.41 -0.03
C GLU A 30 -2.36 29.36 -0.85
N ASN A 31 -1.67 29.81 -1.90
CA ASN A 31 -0.78 28.95 -2.71
C ASN A 31 -1.49 27.81 -3.46
N LEU A 32 -2.73 28.05 -3.95
CA LEU A 32 -3.37 27.18 -4.92
C LEU A 32 -2.74 27.39 -6.30
N GLN A 33 -2.09 26.36 -6.85
CA GLN A 33 -1.39 26.43 -8.14
C GLN A 33 -2.05 25.54 -9.21
N VAL A 34 -2.89 24.57 -8.81
CA VAL A 34 -3.53 23.62 -9.73
C VAL A 34 -5.05 23.78 -9.71
N PHE A 35 -5.60 24.10 -8.56
CA PHE A 35 -7.05 24.29 -8.39
C PHE A 35 -7.44 25.76 -8.52
N PRO A 36 -8.68 26.07 -8.93
CA PRO A 36 -9.21 27.42 -8.95
C PRO A 36 -9.10 28.09 -7.56
N ARG A 37 -8.84 29.40 -7.54
CA ARG A 37 -8.67 30.14 -6.27
C ARG A 37 -9.97 30.24 -5.46
N ASP A 38 -11.09 30.15 -6.12
CA ASP A 38 -12.45 30.21 -5.59
C ASP A 38 -13.08 28.85 -5.32
N ILE A 39 -12.27 27.77 -5.40
CA ILE A 39 -12.76 26.43 -5.11
C ILE A 39 -13.42 26.36 -3.72
N PRO A 40 -14.65 25.81 -3.60
CA PRO A 40 -15.31 25.67 -2.30
C PRO A 40 -14.44 24.84 -1.33
N ARG A 41 -14.39 25.29 -0.07
CA ARG A 41 -13.58 24.66 0.97
C ARG A 41 -13.84 23.15 1.09
N ASP A 42 -15.12 22.75 1.14
CA ASP A 42 -15.47 21.35 1.36
C ASP A 42 -15.09 20.48 0.15
N THR A 43 -15.18 21.03 -1.05
CA THR A 43 -14.72 20.39 -2.28
C THR A 43 -13.21 20.13 -2.23
N LEU A 44 -12.40 21.15 -1.87
CA LEU A 44 -10.96 20.97 -1.77
C LEU A 44 -10.58 19.96 -0.68
N VAL A 45 -11.25 20.00 0.47
CA VAL A 45 -11.03 19.04 1.56
C VAL A 45 -11.38 17.62 1.12
N ALA A 46 -12.46 17.42 0.38
CA ALA A 46 -12.84 16.13 -0.17
C ALA A 46 -11.77 15.60 -1.16
N ILE A 47 -11.26 16.45 -2.04
CA ILE A 47 -10.16 16.13 -2.96
C ILE A 47 -8.91 15.70 -2.18
N MET A 48 -8.50 16.46 -1.15
CA MET A 48 -7.32 16.13 -0.33
C MET A 48 -7.48 14.80 0.43
N ARG A 49 -8.69 14.51 0.93
CA ARG A 49 -9.01 13.19 1.51
C ARG A 49 -8.93 12.07 0.48
N GLY A 50 -9.40 12.32 -0.75
CA GLY A 50 -9.25 11.41 -1.88
C GLY A 50 -7.78 11.10 -2.17
N PHE A 51 -6.87 12.09 -2.10
CA PHE A 51 -5.45 11.88 -2.27
C PHE A 51 -4.86 11.01 -1.16
N THR A 52 -5.19 11.29 0.12
CA THR A 52 -4.69 10.49 1.24
C THR A 52 -5.16 9.03 1.14
N ALA A 53 -6.40 8.79 0.75
CA ALA A 53 -6.93 7.46 0.52
C ALA A 53 -6.25 6.76 -0.67
N SER A 54 -6.07 7.50 -1.79
CA SER A 54 -5.46 6.94 -3.00
C SER A 54 -3.98 6.57 -2.83
N LEU A 55 -3.24 7.31 -1.97
CA LEU A 55 -1.83 7.07 -1.71
C LEU A 55 -1.57 6.25 -0.43
N GLY A 56 -2.58 6.02 0.41
CA GLY A 56 -2.41 5.34 1.70
C GLY A 56 -1.53 6.14 2.67
N VAL A 57 -1.65 7.46 2.68
CA VAL A 57 -0.80 8.37 3.50
C VAL A 57 -1.65 9.32 4.35
N ARG A 58 -1.00 9.99 5.29
CA ARG A 58 -1.62 11.07 6.10
C ARG A 58 -1.37 12.44 5.48
N CYS A 59 -2.10 13.46 5.94
CA CYS A 59 -1.94 14.85 5.48
C CYS A 59 -0.52 15.38 5.66
N THR A 60 0.19 14.94 6.70
CA THR A 60 1.58 15.28 7.01
C THR A 60 2.59 14.78 5.96
N PHE A 61 2.20 13.87 5.10
CA PHE A 61 3.05 13.42 3.99
C PHE A 61 3.32 14.54 2.95
N CYS A 62 2.36 15.47 2.80
CA CYS A 62 2.44 16.58 1.85
C CYS A 62 2.45 17.96 2.52
N HIS A 63 1.94 18.07 3.74
CA HIS A 63 1.83 19.34 4.47
C HIS A 63 2.69 19.33 5.72
N LEU A 64 3.47 20.41 5.89
CA LEU A 64 4.36 20.58 7.03
C LEU A 64 3.56 20.81 8.31
N GLU A 65 3.94 20.16 9.40
CA GLU A 65 3.44 20.50 10.74
C GLU A 65 4.01 21.84 11.20
N ARG A 66 3.19 22.69 11.83
CA ARG A 66 3.65 23.94 12.42
C ARG A 66 4.37 23.63 13.73
N GLU A 67 5.44 24.34 14.01
CA GLU A 67 6.16 24.24 15.28
C GLU A 67 5.22 24.54 16.46
N GLY A 68 5.28 23.73 17.52
CA GLY A 68 4.43 23.84 18.70
C GLY A 68 3.18 22.96 18.69
N ALA A 69 2.92 22.18 17.62
CA ALA A 69 1.75 21.30 17.51
C ALA A 69 1.85 19.98 18.28
N ALA A 70 2.99 19.67 18.91
CA ALA A 70 3.36 18.34 19.37
C ALA A 70 2.63 17.83 20.63
N GLN A 71 1.65 18.55 21.23
CA GLN A 71 1.09 18.15 22.53
C GLN A 71 -0.44 18.00 22.60
N ALA A 72 -1.15 18.03 21.47
CA ALA A 72 -2.59 17.76 21.46
C ALA A 72 -2.98 16.32 21.03
N ALA A 73 -2.02 15.42 20.95
CA ALA A 73 -2.23 14.05 20.46
C ALA A 73 -2.40 13.04 21.60
N GLY A 74 -3.38 13.27 22.47
CA GLY A 74 -3.92 12.24 23.35
C GLY A 74 -5.28 11.80 22.81
N GLY A 75 -5.34 10.65 22.15
CA GLY A 75 -6.63 10.04 21.79
C GLY A 75 -6.70 9.57 20.36
N GLY A 76 -6.80 8.24 20.20
CA GLY A 76 -7.03 7.58 18.92
C GLY A 76 -8.38 7.98 18.31
N GLY A 77 -8.43 8.07 17.00
CA GLY A 77 -9.67 8.24 16.23
C GLY A 77 -9.82 9.61 15.57
N GLY A 78 -9.59 9.62 14.28
CA GLY A 78 -10.01 10.53 13.24
C GLY A 78 -10.61 11.89 13.58
N GLY A 79 -9.84 12.96 13.78
CA GLY A 79 -10.39 14.31 13.84
C GLY A 79 -9.61 15.32 14.65
N GLY A 80 -8.44 14.99 15.19
CA GLY A 80 -7.62 15.97 15.89
C GLY A 80 -7.17 17.05 14.91
N GLY A 81 -7.48 18.32 15.22
CA GLY A 81 -7.17 19.48 14.40
C GLY A 81 -5.68 19.53 14.06
N LEU A 82 -5.34 19.15 12.83
CA LEU A 82 -3.98 19.09 12.34
C LEU A 82 -3.48 20.54 12.19
N ASN A 83 -2.54 20.96 13.05
CA ASN A 83 -1.90 22.25 12.93
C ASN A 83 -0.85 22.22 11.81
N LEU A 84 -1.35 22.25 10.55
CA LEU A 84 -0.53 22.14 9.36
C LEU A 84 -0.35 23.48 8.66
N ASN A 85 0.84 23.70 8.11
CA ASN A 85 1.10 24.76 7.17
C ASN A 85 0.74 24.31 5.75
N PHE A 86 -0.55 24.55 5.39
CA PHE A 86 -1.08 24.17 4.08
C PHE A 86 -0.49 25.00 2.93
N ALA A 87 0.01 26.22 3.19
CA ALA A 87 0.60 27.08 2.18
C ALA A 87 2.04 26.70 1.82
N SER A 88 2.80 26.13 2.76
CA SER A 88 4.22 25.81 2.57
C SER A 88 4.44 24.77 1.44
N ASP A 89 5.45 25.02 0.63
CA ASP A 89 5.96 24.11 -0.41
C ASP A 89 7.29 23.43 -0.04
N SER A 90 7.70 23.50 1.24
CA SER A 90 8.96 22.92 1.71
C SER A 90 9.02 21.40 1.48
N LEU A 91 7.90 20.69 1.64
CA LEU A 91 7.86 19.25 1.41
C LEU A 91 7.81 18.90 -0.08
N ALA A 92 8.79 18.13 -0.52
CA ALA A 92 8.90 17.71 -1.91
C ALA A 92 7.66 16.93 -2.41
N ASN A 93 6.98 16.20 -1.52
CA ASN A 93 5.81 15.42 -1.88
C ASN A 93 4.62 16.29 -2.31
N LYS A 94 4.46 17.50 -1.75
CA LYS A 94 3.44 18.45 -2.20
C LYS A 94 3.70 18.93 -3.64
N ARG A 95 4.97 19.24 -3.96
CA ARG A 95 5.37 19.63 -5.32
C ARG A 95 5.20 18.47 -6.32
N LYS A 96 5.57 17.23 -5.92
CA LYS A 96 5.34 16.04 -6.74
C LYS A 96 3.85 15.81 -7.01
N ALA A 97 2.98 15.99 -5.99
CA ALA A 97 1.54 15.83 -6.16
C ALA A 97 0.97 16.78 -7.20
N ARG A 98 1.41 18.05 -7.23
CA ARG A 98 0.98 19.01 -8.27
C ARG A 98 1.41 18.56 -9.67
N TRP A 99 2.64 18.10 -9.81
CA TRP A 99 3.13 17.58 -11.08
C TRP A 99 2.33 16.35 -11.53
N MET A 100 1.99 15.45 -10.60
CA MET A 100 1.17 14.26 -10.88
C MET A 100 -0.27 14.64 -11.29
N LEU A 101 -0.84 15.72 -10.75
CA LEU A 101 -2.15 16.23 -11.15
C LEU A 101 -2.13 16.68 -12.62
N HIS A 102 -1.13 17.45 -13.04
CA HIS A 102 -0.97 17.84 -14.45
C HIS A 102 -0.76 16.63 -15.36
N MET A 103 0.01 15.63 -14.92
CA MET A 103 0.19 14.40 -15.66
C MET A 103 -1.14 13.66 -15.84
N THR A 104 -1.92 13.52 -14.76
CA THR A 104 -3.23 12.84 -14.81
C THR A 104 -4.21 13.56 -15.75
N ASP A 105 -4.24 14.88 -15.71
CA ASP A 105 -5.04 15.71 -16.61
C ASP A 105 -4.62 15.50 -18.07
N SER A 106 -3.32 15.50 -18.36
CA SER A 106 -2.79 15.24 -19.71
C SER A 106 -3.17 13.85 -20.22
N VAL A 107 -3.14 12.83 -19.35
CA VAL A 107 -3.59 11.46 -19.70
C VAL A 107 -5.07 11.46 -20.04
N ASN A 108 -5.91 12.07 -19.21
CA ASN A 108 -7.37 12.12 -19.43
C ASN A 108 -7.74 12.89 -20.70
N THR A 109 -7.03 13.99 -20.99
CA THR A 109 -7.22 14.73 -22.24
C THR A 109 -6.93 13.85 -23.47
N ARG A 110 -5.88 13.04 -23.41
CA ARG A 110 -5.56 12.10 -24.52
C ARG A 110 -6.59 10.96 -24.60
N LEU A 111 -7.01 10.41 -23.47
CA LEU A 111 -8.06 9.38 -23.43
C LEU A 111 -9.39 9.90 -24.01
N ALA A 112 -9.72 11.16 -23.75
CA ALA A 112 -10.91 11.78 -24.31
C ALA A 112 -10.89 11.91 -25.85
N SER A 113 -9.70 11.94 -26.45
CA SER A 113 -9.51 12.05 -27.90
C SER A 113 -9.32 10.71 -28.62
N LEU A 114 -9.41 9.58 -27.93
CA LEU A 114 -9.28 8.26 -28.55
C LEU A 114 -10.45 8.00 -29.53
N PRO A 115 -10.16 7.61 -30.79
CA PRO A 115 -11.19 7.19 -31.73
C PRO A 115 -11.83 5.87 -31.26
N GLY A 116 -13.15 5.78 -31.37
CA GLY A 116 -13.89 4.56 -31.01
C GLY A 116 -13.84 4.20 -29.51
N ARG A 117 -13.68 5.20 -28.65
CA ARG A 117 -13.69 4.96 -27.19
C ARG A 117 -15.04 4.44 -26.73
N ASP A 118 -15.00 3.54 -25.75
CA ASP A 118 -16.21 3.03 -25.09
C ASP A 118 -16.86 4.09 -24.18
N GLU A 119 -18.17 3.98 -24.00
CA GLU A 119 -18.90 4.75 -23.00
C GLU A 119 -19.34 3.82 -21.83
N PRO A 120 -19.18 4.24 -20.56
CA PRO A 120 -18.63 5.54 -20.13
C PRO A 120 -17.13 5.63 -20.37
N ALA A 121 -16.66 6.85 -20.69
CA ALA A 121 -15.25 7.09 -20.98
C ALA A 121 -14.33 6.72 -19.82
N THR A 122 -13.22 6.05 -20.13
CA THR A 122 -12.17 5.75 -19.14
C THR A 122 -11.60 7.06 -18.58
N ASN A 123 -11.57 7.17 -17.25
CA ASN A 123 -10.99 8.28 -16.53
C ASN A 123 -9.92 7.77 -15.56
N VAL A 124 -8.71 8.29 -15.67
CA VAL A 124 -7.58 7.97 -14.82
C VAL A 124 -7.52 8.96 -13.66
N ASN A 125 -7.37 8.45 -12.46
CA ASN A 125 -7.20 9.23 -11.23
C ASN A 125 -6.07 8.66 -10.36
N CYS A 126 -5.80 9.29 -9.22
CA CYS A 126 -4.71 8.86 -8.33
C CYS A 126 -4.86 7.39 -7.91
N MET A 127 -6.10 6.94 -7.61
CA MET A 127 -6.37 5.57 -7.20
C MET A 127 -6.09 4.55 -8.31
N THR A 128 -6.29 4.92 -9.58
CA THR A 128 -6.05 4.04 -10.74
C THR A 128 -4.62 3.51 -10.76
N CYS A 129 -3.64 4.36 -10.42
CA CYS A 129 -2.23 3.98 -10.39
C CYS A 129 -1.75 3.61 -8.99
N HIS A 130 -2.09 4.42 -7.96
CA HIS A 130 -1.52 4.29 -6.63
C HIS A 130 -2.14 3.18 -5.77
N ARG A 131 -3.43 2.90 -5.92
CA ARG A 131 -4.10 1.77 -5.26
C ARG A 131 -3.87 1.69 -3.74
N GLY A 132 -3.87 2.85 -3.06
CA GLY A 132 -3.61 2.94 -1.63
C GLY A 132 -2.13 2.88 -1.24
N MET A 133 -1.20 3.12 -2.18
CA MET A 133 0.24 3.16 -1.93
C MET A 133 0.85 4.46 -2.44
N SER A 134 1.77 5.05 -1.67
CA SER A 134 2.48 6.28 -2.06
C SER A 134 3.36 6.09 -3.31
N LYS A 135 3.78 4.86 -3.61
CA LYS A 135 4.47 4.46 -4.83
C LYS A 135 3.65 3.37 -5.51
N PRO A 136 3.19 3.58 -6.78
CA PRO A 136 2.49 2.55 -7.54
C PRO A 136 3.36 1.30 -7.71
N MET A 137 2.83 0.14 -7.37
CA MET A 137 3.52 -1.15 -7.51
C MET A 137 2.50 -2.24 -7.84
N THR A 138 2.92 -3.25 -8.62
CA THR A 138 2.18 -4.50 -8.78
C THR A 138 2.38 -5.39 -7.56
N ILE A 139 1.53 -6.41 -7.37
CA ILE A 139 1.71 -7.37 -6.27
C ILE A 139 3.06 -8.10 -6.36
N GLN A 140 3.50 -8.42 -7.56
CA GLN A 140 4.81 -8.98 -7.85
C GLN A 140 5.94 -8.08 -7.32
N GLN A 141 5.89 -6.78 -7.64
CA GLN A 141 6.87 -5.81 -7.18
C GLN A 141 6.84 -5.64 -5.65
N VAL A 142 5.65 -5.66 -5.04
CA VAL A 142 5.51 -5.59 -3.58
C VAL A 142 6.17 -6.79 -2.93
N VAL A 143 5.85 -8.02 -3.38
CA VAL A 143 6.41 -9.25 -2.83
C VAL A 143 7.92 -9.28 -3.00
N LEU A 144 8.42 -9.07 -4.23
CA LEU A 144 9.86 -9.10 -4.52
C LEU A 144 10.65 -8.06 -3.71
N SER A 145 10.17 -6.79 -3.70
CA SER A 145 10.87 -5.73 -2.97
C SER A 145 10.84 -5.93 -1.46
N THR A 146 9.75 -6.47 -0.90
CA THR A 146 9.67 -6.76 0.53
C THR A 146 10.58 -7.93 0.90
N THR A 147 10.62 -8.98 0.09
CA THR A 147 11.54 -10.13 0.28
C THR A 147 13.01 -9.68 0.27
N ARG A 148 13.38 -8.74 -0.61
CA ARG A 148 14.76 -8.25 -0.71
C ARG A 148 15.16 -7.28 0.38
N ARG A 149 14.23 -6.43 0.84
CA ARG A 149 14.52 -5.38 1.84
C ARG A 149 14.35 -5.83 3.28
N GLN A 150 13.54 -6.84 3.50
CA GLN A 150 13.20 -7.33 4.84
C GLN A 150 13.38 -8.85 4.89
N SER A 151 12.34 -9.61 4.53
CA SER A 151 12.36 -11.07 4.49
C SER A 151 11.20 -11.61 3.64
N VAL A 152 11.28 -12.89 3.27
CA VAL A 152 10.17 -13.60 2.64
C VAL A 152 8.95 -13.68 3.57
N ASP A 153 9.17 -13.87 4.87
CA ASP A 153 8.06 -13.95 5.84
C ASP A 153 7.32 -12.61 5.95
N SER A 154 8.05 -11.48 5.91
CA SER A 154 7.45 -10.14 5.81
C SER A 154 6.67 -9.95 4.51
N ALA A 155 7.17 -10.48 3.40
CA ALA A 155 6.50 -10.41 2.10
C ALA A 155 5.19 -11.23 2.10
N ILE A 156 5.21 -12.43 2.69
CA ILE A 156 4.03 -13.29 2.87
C ILE A 156 2.97 -12.60 3.74
N ALA A 157 3.39 -12.05 4.88
CA ALA A 157 2.49 -11.29 5.75
C ALA A 157 1.86 -10.09 5.00
N ARG A 158 2.65 -9.36 4.23
CA ARG A 158 2.18 -8.24 3.41
C ARG A 158 1.22 -8.69 2.31
N TYR A 159 1.51 -9.79 1.62
CA TYR A 159 0.63 -10.38 0.63
C TYR A 159 -0.73 -10.74 1.22
N ARG A 160 -0.75 -11.46 2.35
CA ARG A 160 -1.99 -11.85 3.05
C ARG A 160 -2.80 -10.63 3.48
N LEU A 161 -2.14 -9.61 4.04
CA LEU A 161 -2.78 -8.35 4.42
C LEU A 161 -3.47 -7.69 3.21
N LEU A 162 -2.75 -7.54 2.09
CA LEU A 162 -3.28 -6.90 0.87
C LEU A 162 -4.39 -7.73 0.22
N ARG A 163 -4.36 -9.05 0.35
CA ARG A 163 -5.40 -9.93 -0.18
C ARG A 163 -6.67 -9.90 0.65
N ASN A 164 -6.56 -9.82 1.97
CA ASN A 164 -7.69 -9.81 2.91
C ASN A 164 -8.32 -8.43 3.09
N ASP A 165 -7.58 -7.36 2.81
CA ASP A 165 -8.11 -6.00 2.85
C ASP A 165 -9.06 -5.79 1.64
N MET A 166 -9.97 -4.79 1.73
CA MET A 166 -10.87 -4.37 0.62
C MET A 166 -10.12 -3.98 -0.67
N ALA A 167 -8.82 -4.18 -0.68
CA ALA A 167 -7.92 -4.09 -1.81
C ALA A 167 -8.01 -5.26 -2.82
N ALA A 168 -8.89 -6.24 -2.63
CA ALA A 168 -8.96 -7.44 -3.49
C ALA A 168 -9.11 -7.12 -4.99
N GLY A 169 -9.75 -6.00 -5.35
CA GLY A 169 -9.81 -5.53 -6.73
C GLY A 169 -8.63 -4.66 -7.19
N ARG A 170 -7.67 -4.36 -6.32
CA ARG A 170 -6.57 -3.43 -6.61
C ARG A 170 -5.32 -4.11 -7.15
N PHE A 171 -5.18 -5.42 -6.91
CA PHE A 171 -4.03 -6.21 -7.31
C PHE A 171 -4.46 -7.48 -8.03
N ASP A 172 -3.58 -8.00 -8.87
CA ASP A 172 -3.74 -9.32 -9.48
C ASP A 172 -3.24 -10.39 -8.53
N PHE A 173 -4.18 -11.02 -7.81
CA PHE A 173 -3.91 -12.14 -6.89
C PHE A 173 -4.03 -13.53 -7.54
N ARG A 174 -4.02 -13.61 -8.86
CA ARG A 174 -3.82 -14.90 -9.54
C ARG A 174 -2.45 -15.47 -9.15
N GLU A 175 -2.24 -16.75 -9.38
CA GLU A 175 -0.99 -17.41 -8.97
C GLU A 175 0.24 -16.87 -9.68
N GLN A 176 0.10 -16.59 -10.99
CA GLN A 176 1.20 -16.26 -11.90
C GLN A 176 2.15 -15.15 -11.41
N PRO A 177 1.68 -13.96 -10.99
CA PRO A 177 2.58 -12.87 -10.64
C PRO A 177 3.56 -13.19 -9.49
N VAL A 178 3.11 -13.97 -8.50
CA VAL A 178 3.95 -14.32 -7.34
C VAL A 178 4.73 -15.61 -7.59
N ALA A 179 4.20 -16.52 -8.41
CA ALA A 179 4.93 -17.70 -8.88
C ALA A 179 6.18 -17.31 -9.70
N GLU A 180 6.11 -16.26 -10.51
CA GLU A 180 7.27 -15.69 -11.20
C GLU A 180 8.32 -15.13 -10.24
N VAL A 181 7.90 -14.51 -9.13
CA VAL A 181 8.83 -14.07 -8.08
C VAL A 181 9.55 -15.26 -7.44
N ALA A 182 8.82 -16.34 -7.15
CA ALA A 182 9.41 -17.55 -6.60
C ALA A 182 10.42 -18.18 -7.59
N GLN A 183 10.07 -18.23 -8.87
CA GLN A 183 10.98 -18.71 -9.92
C GLN A 183 12.26 -17.84 -9.99
N GLN A 184 12.12 -16.52 -9.95
CA GLN A 184 13.27 -15.59 -9.95
C GLN A 184 14.16 -15.83 -8.73
N LEU A 185 13.59 -15.95 -7.53
CA LEU A 185 14.35 -16.21 -6.31
C LEU A 185 15.07 -17.56 -6.36
N SER A 186 14.42 -18.59 -6.91
CA SER A 186 15.05 -19.90 -7.10
C SER A 186 16.25 -19.81 -8.05
N ALA A 187 16.12 -19.06 -9.16
CA ALA A 187 17.22 -18.82 -10.09
C ALA A 187 18.38 -18.01 -9.46
N GLU A 188 18.09 -17.18 -8.47
CA GLU A 188 19.06 -16.45 -7.65
C GLU A 188 19.71 -17.33 -6.54
N GLY A 189 19.38 -18.63 -6.46
CA GLY A 189 19.85 -19.56 -5.41
C GLY A 189 19.10 -19.45 -4.08
N ARG A 190 18.07 -18.61 -3.99
CA ARG A 190 17.25 -18.40 -2.80
C ARG A 190 16.09 -19.41 -2.75
N HIS A 191 16.44 -20.70 -2.78
CA HIS A 191 15.46 -21.77 -2.90
C HIS A 191 14.49 -21.83 -1.72
N ASP A 192 14.94 -21.60 -0.50
CA ASP A 192 14.07 -21.62 0.68
C ASP A 192 13.02 -20.51 0.65
N ASP A 193 13.39 -19.32 0.19
CA ASP A 193 12.46 -18.20 0.02
C ASP A 193 11.44 -18.49 -1.08
N ALA A 194 11.89 -19.08 -2.19
CA ALA A 194 11.01 -19.51 -3.29
C ALA A 194 10.00 -20.58 -2.82
N LEU A 195 10.45 -21.58 -2.07
CA LEU A 195 9.59 -22.62 -1.50
C LEU A 195 8.52 -22.02 -0.58
N LYS A 196 8.89 -21.09 0.31
CA LYS A 196 7.92 -20.41 1.20
C LYS A 196 6.85 -19.65 0.41
N LEU A 197 7.22 -18.94 -0.66
CA LEU A 197 6.25 -18.24 -1.51
C LEU A 197 5.32 -19.21 -2.23
N LEU A 198 5.85 -20.29 -2.79
CA LEU A 198 5.05 -21.30 -3.48
C LEU A 198 4.11 -22.04 -2.52
N GLN A 199 4.56 -22.35 -1.30
CA GLN A 199 3.73 -22.94 -0.26
C GLN A 199 2.58 -22.00 0.14
N MET A 200 2.86 -20.70 0.31
CA MET A 200 1.84 -19.69 0.55
C MET A 200 0.84 -19.63 -0.61
N LEU A 201 1.31 -19.67 -1.87
CA LEU A 201 0.41 -19.69 -3.03
C LEU A 201 -0.44 -20.95 -3.07
N GLN A 202 0.09 -22.11 -2.66
CA GLN A 202 -0.66 -23.38 -2.60
C GLN A 202 -1.85 -23.29 -1.62
N GLU A 203 -1.75 -22.52 -0.53
CA GLU A 203 -2.87 -22.28 0.38
C GLU A 203 -4.06 -21.62 -0.34
N PHE A 204 -3.80 -20.70 -1.27
CA PHE A 204 -4.82 -19.97 -2.01
C PHE A 204 -5.24 -20.64 -3.32
N HIS A 205 -4.39 -21.51 -3.87
CA HIS A 205 -4.58 -22.22 -5.13
C HIS A 205 -4.29 -23.72 -4.97
N PRO A 206 -5.03 -24.46 -4.11
CA PRO A 206 -4.68 -25.82 -3.71
C PRO A 206 -4.69 -26.84 -4.86
N ASN A 207 -5.40 -26.54 -5.94
CA ASN A 207 -5.53 -27.42 -7.09
C ASN A 207 -4.59 -27.06 -8.25
N SER A 208 -3.71 -26.07 -8.08
CA SER A 208 -2.81 -25.64 -9.14
C SER A 208 -1.70 -26.66 -9.38
N VAL A 209 -1.77 -27.32 -10.53
CA VAL A 209 -0.70 -28.18 -11.03
C VAL A 209 0.58 -27.39 -11.30
N ASN A 210 0.44 -26.12 -11.73
CA ASN A 210 1.60 -25.27 -12.02
C ASN A 210 2.41 -24.95 -10.76
N ILE A 211 1.75 -24.65 -9.63
CA ILE A 211 2.44 -24.46 -8.34
C ILE A 211 3.13 -25.74 -7.88
N ASP A 212 2.47 -26.90 -8.00
CA ASP A 212 3.07 -28.19 -7.63
C ASP A 212 4.33 -28.50 -8.46
N LEU A 213 4.31 -28.23 -9.77
CA LEU A 213 5.47 -28.37 -10.64
C LEU A 213 6.60 -27.39 -10.25
N GLN A 214 6.30 -26.14 -9.96
CA GLN A 214 7.31 -25.17 -9.53
C GLN A 214 7.91 -25.54 -8.16
N LEU A 215 7.12 -26.06 -7.23
CA LEU A 215 7.62 -26.64 -5.98
C LEU A 215 8.61 -27.79 -6.26
N ALA A 216 8.24 -28.71 -7.16
CA ALA A 216 9.10 -29.83 -7.54
C ALA A 216 10.44 -29.34 -8.10
N GLU A 217 10.42 -28.41 -9.07
CA GLU A 217 11.64 -27.87 -9.66
C GLU A 217 12.48 -27.11 -8.64
N THR A 218 11.87 -26.38 -7.72
CA THR A 218 12.60 -25.63 -6.68
C THR A 218 13.27 -26.59 -5.68
N TYR A 219 12.60 -27.70 -5.28
CA TYR A 219 13.23 -28.74 -4.45
C TYR A 219 14.41 -29.40 -5.16
N ILE A 220 14.24 -29.74 -6.45
CA ILE A 220 15.34 -30.33 -7.25
C ILE A 220 16.52 -29.35 -7.35
N ALA A 221 16.25 -28.06 -7.63
CA ALA A 221 17.29 -27.04 -7.71
C ALA A 221 18.00 -26.80 -6.36
N LYS A 222 17.28 -26.98 -5.25
CA LYS A 222 17.87 -26.94 -3.90
C LYS A 222 18.77 -28.15 -3.59
N GLY A 223 18.68 -29.22 -4.36
CA GLY A 223 19.35 -30.51 -4.12
C GLY A 223 18.48 -31.54 -3.39
N ASP A 224 17.28 -31.21 -3.01
CA ASP A 224 16.32 -32.13 -2.38
C ASP A 224 15.53 -32.89 -3.47
N ARG A 225 16.24 -33.84 -4.08
CA ARG A 225 15.73 -34.60 -5.21
C ARG A 225 14.49 -35.43 -4.83
N ASP A 226 14.49 -36.01 -3.64
CA ASP A 226 13.42 -36.90 -3.19
C ASP A 226 12.11 -36.13 -2.96
N ALA A 227 12.18 -34.96 -2.34
CA ALA A 227 11.03 -34.07 -2.21
C ALA A 227 10.51 -33.62 -3.59
N GLY A 228 11.39 -33.30 -4.53
CA GLY A 228 11.01 -32.96 -5.90
C GLY A 228 10.29 -34.11 -6.61
N ILE A 229 10.80 -35.34 -6.53
CA ILE A 229 10.16 -36.54 -7.07
C ILE A 229 8.77 -36.76 -6.44
N ALA A 230 8.66 -36.64 -5.12
CA ALA A 230 7.39 -36.78 -4.42
C ALA A 230 6.35 -35.78 -4.94
N ARG A 231 6.74 -34.54 -5.19
CA ARG A 231 5.86 -33.51 -5.77
C ARG A 231 5.44 -33.84 -7.20
N LEU A 232 6.36 -34.32 -8.06
CA LEU A 232 6.02 -34.72 -9.43
C LEU A 232 5.03 -35.89 -9.44
N ARG A 233 5.20 -36.89 -8.56
CA ARG A 233 4.25 -37.97 -8.39
C ARG A 233 2.87 -37.48 -7.92
N ALA A 234 2.82 -36.51 -7.00
CA ALA A 234 1.56 -35.92 -6.59
C ALA A 234 0.86 -35.16 -7.74
N VAL A 235 1.61 -34.57 -8.67
CA VAL A 235 1.04 -34.01 -9.90
C VAL A 235 0.39 -35.13 -10.75
N LEU A 236 1.08 -36.23 -10.95
CA LEU A 236 0.56 -37.35 -11.74
C LEU A 236 -0.63 -38.05 -11.06
N ALA A 237 -0.70 -38.08 -9.73
CA ALA A 237 -1.86 -38.55 -9.00
C ALA A 237 -3.12 -37.69 -9.27
N LYS A 238 -2.96 -36.39 -9.47
CA LYS A 238 -4.05 -35.45 -9.85
C LYS A 238 -4.34 -35.49 -11.35
N ASN A 239 -3.31 -35.60 -12.18
CA ASN A 239 -3.40 -35.62 -13.64
C ASN A 239 -2.38 -36.61 -14.21
N PRO A 240 -2.77 -37.90 -14.39
CA PRO A 240 -1.87 -38.93 -14.90
C PRO A 240 -1.27 -38.67 -16.29
N SER A 241 -1.90 -37.79 -17.08
CA SER A 241 -1.44 -37.42 -18.42
C SER A 241 -0.59 -36.17 -18.48
N ASP A 242 -0.16 -35.60 -17.34
CA ASP A 242 0.68 -34.40 -17.34
C ASP A 242 2.08 -34.72 -17.89
N ARG A 243 2.31 -34.31 -19.13
CA ARG A 243 3.55 -34.61 -19.86
C ARG A 243 4.77 -33.96 -19.20
N ARG A 244 4.65 -32.81 -18.52
CA ARG A 244 5.77 -32.12 -17.88
C ARG A 244 6.29 -32.95 -16.70
N ALA A 245 5.36 -33.41 -15.85
CA ALA A 245 5.71 -34.30 -14.74
C ALA A 245 6.32 -35.60 -15.18
N GLN A 246 5.73 -36.28 -16.21
CA GLN A 246 6.25 -37.51 -16.79
C GLN A 246 7.68 -37.33 -17.32
N GLN A 247 7.89 -36.36 -18.18
CA GLN A 247 9.21 -36.04 -18.75
C GLN A 247 10.25 -35.73 -17.69
N ARG A 248 9.85 -34.97 -16.66
CA ARG A 248 10.77 -34.61 -15.59
C ARG A 248 11.21 -35.80 -14.75
N LEU A 249 10.28 -36.69 -14.40
CA LEU A 249 10.62 -37.94 -13.73
C LEU A 249 11.57 -38.81 -14.56
N GLN A 250 11.30 -38.97 -15.87
CA GLN A 250 12.19 -39.70 -16.78
C GLN A 250 13.61 -39.07 -16.81
N GLN A 251 13.74 -37.74 -16.88
CA GLN A 251 15.04 -37.04 -16.83
C GLN A 251 15.78 -37.33 -15.52
N LEU A 252 15.03 -37.51 -14.44
CA LEU A 252 15.59 -37.89 -13.13
C LEU A 252 15.86 -39.38 -13.01
N GLY A 253 15.66 -40.19 -14.06
CA GLY A 253 15.86 -41.67 -14.04
C GLY A 253 14.85 -42.42 -13.20
N VAL A 254 13.66 -41.83 -12.98
CA VAL A 254 12.56 -42.42 -12.18
C VAL A 254 11.39 -42.69 -13.09
N GLN A 255 10.79 -43.88 -12.93
CA GLN A 255 9.54 -44.17 -13.66
C GLN A 255 8.41 -43.26 -13.14
N PRO A 256 7.58 -42.78 -14.08
CA PRO A 256 6.42 -41.97 -13.75
C PRO A 256 5.40 -42.67 -12.88
#